data_f627d46c7074d2b81d6e162a33b66044
#
_entry.id   f627d46c7074d2b81d6e162a33b66044
#
_cell.length_a   1.000
_cell.length_b   1.000
_cell.length_c   1.000
_cell.angle_alpha   90.00
_cell.angle_beta   90.00
_cell.angle_gamma   90.00
#
_symmetry.space_group_name_H-M   'P 1'
#
loop_
_entity.id
_entity.type
_entity.pdbx_description
1 polymer ?
#
loop_
_entity_poly.entity_id
_entity_poly.type
_entity_poly.pdbx_seq_one_letter_code
_entity_poly.pdbx_strand_id
1 'polypeptide(L)'
;LAAADNADALYAADVAFHAAVARAADNDLLELTLESLEPLLWRLRRRTWNGWVNAGGGLASIVDAHRVILEAIRQGDPDAAAAAMTDHLTQARTGLEASQRAGNPDAGPSAGFPAAEKSA
;
A
#
# COMPACT_ATOMS: atom_id res chain seq x y z
N LEU A 1 -23.94 6.89 -5.47
CA LEU A 1 -22.65 6.74 -6.17
C LEU A 1 -22.46 5.30 -6.56
N ALA A 2 -22.19 5.03 -7.84
CA ALA A 2 -21.84 3.70 -8.29
C ALA A 2 -20.55 3.24 -7.59
N ALA A 3 -20.45 1.95 -7.22
CA ALA A 3 -19.29 1.42 -6.52
C ALA A 3 -17.96 1.64 -7.28
N ALA A 4 -18.03 1.72 -8.61
CA ALA A 4 -16.88 2.01 -9.47
C ALA A 4 -16.37 3.46 -9.32
N ASP A 5 -17.27 4.43 -9.23
CA ASP A 5 -16.89 5.84 -9.05
C ASP A 5 -16.22 6.09 -7.71
N ASN A 6 -16.66 5.39 -6.66
CA ASN A 6 -16.01 5.43 -5.35
C ASN A 6 -14.63 4.79 -5.36
N ALA A 7 -14.43 3.71 -6.09
CA ALA A 7 -13.13 3.04 -6.16
C ALA A 7 -12.09 3.92 -6.84
N ASP A 8 -12.41 4.54 -7.98
CA ASP A 8 -11.48 5.42 -8.69
C ASP A 8 -11.14 6.67 -7.87
N ALA A 9 -12.10 7.24 -7.17
CA ALA A 9 -11.86 8.36 -6.26
C ALA A 9 -10.95 7.97 -5.09
N LEU A 10 -11.12 6.77 -4.53
CA LEU A 10 -10.26 6.25 -3.46
C LEU A 10 -8.84 5.98 -3.96
N TYR A 11 -8.67 5.42 -5.17
CA TYR A 11 -7.35 5.23 -5.77
C TYR A 11 -6.64 6.57 -6.01
N ALA A 12 -7.34 7.57 -6.52
CA ALA A 12 -6.77 8.89 -6.71
C ALA A 12 -6.37 9.56 -5.37
N ALA A 13 -7.17 9.38 -4.33
CA ALA A 13 -6.86 9.86 -2.99
C ALA A 13 -5.64 9.14 -2.38
N ASP A 14 -5.52 7.82 -2.59
CA ASP A 14 -4.38 7.03 -2.17
C ASP A 14 -3.07 7.52 -2.82
N VAL A 15 -3.07 7.73 -4.12
CA VAL A 15 -1.94 8.29 -4.86
C VAL A 15 -1.55 9.66 -4.30
N ALA A 16 -2.52 10.54 -4.12
CA ALA A 16 -2.30 11.90 -3.60
C ALA A 16 -1.75 11.87 -2.17
N PHE A 17 -2.23 10.97 -1.33
CA PHE A 17 -1.75 10.80 0.05
C PHE A 17 -0.27 10.41 0.09
N HIS A 18 0.10 9.37 -0.63
CA HIS A 18 1.51 8.90 -0.66
C HIS A 18 2.44 9.93 -1.29
N ALA A 19 2.01 10.64 -2.32
CA ALA A 19 2.78 11.74 -2.90
C ALA A 19 2.97 12.89 -1.91
N ALA A 20 1.95 13.23 -1.12
CA ALA A 20 2.04 14.26 -0.09
C ALA A 20 3.00 13.85 1.04
N VAL A 21 2.96 12.60 1.48
CA VAL A 21 3.90 12.08 2.49
C VAL A 21 5.35 12.13 1.98
N ALA A 22 5.58 11.73 0.73
CA ALA A 22 6.92 11.78 0.11
C ALA A 22 7.47 13.21 0.02
N ARG A 23 6.62 14.19 -0.36
CA ARG A 23 7.01 15.61 -0.38
C ARG A 23 7.31 16.13 1.02
N ALA A 24 6.49 15.75 2.01
CA ALA A 24 6.71 16.15 3.41
C ALA A 24 8.01 15.58 4.00
N ALA A 25 8.50 14.47 3.48
CA ALA A 25 9.77 13.87 3.87
C ALA A 25 11.01 14.67 3.39
N ASP A 26 10.82 15.67 2.52
CA ASP A 26 11.89 16.51 1.96
C ASP A 26 13.05 15.67 1.35
N ASN A 27 12.67 14.65 0.61
CA ASN A 27 13.60 13.74 -0.05
C ASN A 27 13.29 13.68 -1.55
N ASP A 28 14.02 14.47 -2.33
CA ASP A 28 13.82 14.62 -3.77
C ASP A 28 13.97 13.29 -4.53
N LEU A 29 14.86 12.41 -4.08
CA LEU A 29 15.05 11.11 -4.71
C LEU A 29 13.84 10.20 -4.51
N LEU A 30 13.27 10.20 -3.31
CA LEU A 30 12.06 9.43 -3.00
C LEU A 30 10.88 9.96 -3.81
N GLU A 31 10.69 11.26 -3.85
CA GLU A 31 9.61 11.90 -4.61
C GLU A 31 9.72 11.57 -6.10
N LEU A 32 10.87 11.77 -6.71
CA LEU A 32 11.12 11.45 -8.11
C LEU A 32 10.93 9.97 -8.43
N THR A 33 11.37 9.08 -7.54
CA THR A 33 11.22 7.63 -7.69
C THR A 33 9.74 7.24 -7.71
N LEU A 34 8.95 7.76 -6.76
CA LEU A 34 7.52 7.47 -6.69
C LEU A 34 6.77 8.02 -7.91
N GLU A 35 7.07 9.23 -8.35
CA GLU A 35 6.48 9.82 -9.57
C GLU A 35 6.79 8.97 -10.80
N SER A 36 8.03 8.53 -10.94
CA SER A 36 8.47 7.70 -12.08
C SER A 36 7.80 6.34 -12.13
N LEU A 37 7.46 5.77 -10.96
CA LEU A 37 6.81 4.47 -10.83
C LEU A 37 5.28 4.55 -10.83
N GLU A 38 4.70 5.75 -10.80
CA GLU A 38 3.26 5.93 -10.60
C GLU A 38 2.37 5.14 -11.58
N PRO A 39 2.68 5.05 -12.89
CA PRO A 39 1.89 4.25 -13.82
C PRO A 39 1.84 2.76 -13.47
N LEU A 40 2.93 2.24 -12.90
CA LEU A 40 3.01 0.86 -12.41
C LEU A 40 2.29 0.71 -11.06
N LEU A 41 2.52 1.66 -10.15
CA LEU A 41 1.92 1.66 -8.82
C LEU A 41 0.40 1.75 -8.88
N TRP A 42 -0.16 2.50 -9.81
CA TRP A 42 -1.60 2.57 -10.04
C TRP A 42 -2.21 1.19 -10.27
N ARG A 43 -1.62 0.40 -11.17
CA ARG A 43 -2.08 -0.97 -11.46
C ARG A 43 -1.89 -1.90 -10.28
N LEU A 44 -0.76 -1.74 -9.57
CA LEU A 44 -0.44 -2.55 -8.41
C LEU A 44 -1.42 -2.29 -7.26
N ARG A 45 -1.75 -1.03 -6.98
CA ARG A 45 -2.73 -0.64 -5.95
C ARG A 45 -4.10 -1.24 -6.21
N ARG A 46 -4.57 -1.22 -7.45
CA ARG A 46 -5.85 -1.85 -7.80
C ARG A 46 -5.86 -3.34 -7.51
N ARG A 47 -4.80 -4.04 -7.87
CA ARG A 47 -4.64 -5.46 -7.55
C ARG A 47 -4.61 -5.72 -6.05
N THR A 48 -3.87 -4.92 -5.33
CA THR A 48 -3.73 -4.97 -3.87
C THR A 48 -5.09 -4.81 -3.18
N TRP A 49 -5.84 -3.79 -3.56
CA TRP A 49 -7.15 -3.52 -2.98
C TRP A 49 -8.16 -4.61 -3.32
N ASN A 50 -8.22 -5.04 -4.57
CA ASN A 50 -9.11 -6.11 -4.98
C ASN A 50 -8.78 -7.42 -4.25
N GLY A 51 -7.51 -7.75 -4.12
CA GLY A 51 -7.07 -8.92 -3.37
C GLY A 51 -7.45 -8.85 -1.90
N TRP A 52 -7.28 -7.70 -1.26
CA TRP A 52 -7.66 -7.47 0.13
C TRP A 52 -9.17 -7.63 0.35
N VAL A 53 -9.98 -6.99 -0.47
CA VAL A 53 -11.45 -7.06 -0.38
C VAL A 53 -11.95 -8.47 -0.68
N ASN A 54 -11.44 -9.13 -1.70
CA ASN A 54 -11.83 -10.49 -2.06
C ASN A 54 -11.42 -11.53 -1.00
N ALA A 55 -10.37 -11.26 -0.23
CA ALA A 55 -9.95 -12.09 0.89
C ALA A 55 -10.75 -11.81 2.19
N GLY A 56 -11.74 -10.93 2.14
CA GLY A 56 -12.59 -10.58 3.28
C GLY A 56 -12.19 -9.32 4.03
N GLY A 57 -11.19 -8.60 3.56
CA GLY A 57 -10.82 -7.29 4.07
C GLY A 57 -11.81 -6.21 3.65
N GLY A 58 -12.08 -5.23 4.51
CA GLY A 58 -12.94 -4.10 4.19
C GLY A 58 -12.19 -2.91 3.63
N LEU A 59 -12.80 -2.11 2.75
CA LEU A 59 -12.25 -0.82 2.31
C LEU A 59 -12.05 0.13 3.48
N ALA A 60 -12.90 0.07 4.50
CA ALA A 60 -12.76 0.86 5.71
C ALA A 60 -11.42 0.64 6.40
N SER A 61 -10.91 -0.59 6.43
CA SER A 61 -9.60 -0.88 7.05
C SER A 61 -8.43 -0.26 6.27
N ILE A 62 -8.55 -0.12 4.97
CA ILE A 62 -7.57 0.59 4.14
C ILE A 62 -7.57 2.08 4.48
N VAL A 63 -8.74 2.69 4.57
CA VAL A 63 -8.89 4.10 4.95
C VAL A 63 -8.38 4.35 6.36
N ASP A 64 -8.67 3.47 7.30
CA ASP A 64 -8.23 3.58 8.69
C ASP A 64 -6.70 3.48 8.81
N ALA A 65 -6.05 2.63 8.03
CA ALA A 65 -4.59 2.54 7.99
C ALA A 65 -3.95 3.89 7.59
N HIS A 66 -4.51 4.56 6.59
CA HIS A 66 -4.05 5.91 6.19
C HIS A 66 -4.31 6.95 7.28
N ARG A 67 -5.44 6.84 7.97
CA ARG A 67 -5.78 7.76 9.07
C ARG A 67 -4.79 7.64 10.24
N VAL A 68 -4.36 6.44 10.58
CA VAL A 68 -3.36 6.21 11.63
C VAL A 68 -2.02 6.85 11.27
N ILE A 69 -1.58 6.73 10.01
CA ILE A 69 -0.37 7.39 9.53
C ILE A 69 -0.49 8.91 9.65
N LEU A 70 -1.59 9.47 9.16
CA LEU A 70 -1.83 10.90 9.20
C LEU A 70 -1.83 11.46 10.63
N GLU A 71 -2.46 10.75 11.56
CA GLU A 71 -2.53 11.17 12.95
C GLU A 71 -1.14 11.16 13.61
N ALA A 72 -0.33 10.14 13.36
CA ALA A 72 1.05 10.09 13.84
C ALA A 72 1.90 11.27 13.30
N ILE A 73 1.72 11.63 12.03
CA ILE A 73 2.38 12.80 11.44
C ILE A 73 1.89 14.10 12.10
N ARG A 74 0.59 14.25 12.34
CA ARG A 74 0.03 15.43 13.01
C ARG A 74 0.56 15.61 14.43
N GLN A 75 0.78 14.52 15.13
CA GLN A 75 1.34 14.52 16.48
C GLN A 75 2.86 14.75 16.50
N GLY A 76 3.50 14.74 15.33
CA GLY A 76 4.96 14.88 15.22
C GLY A 76 5.72 13.70 15.83
N ASP A 77 5.13 12.49 15.75
CA ASP A 77 5.72 11.25 16.24
C ASP A 77 6.29 10.43 15.07
N PRO A 78 7.59 10.54 14.77
CA PRO A 78 8.19 9.85 13.64
C PRO A 78 8.21 8.33 13.79
N ASP A 79 8.38 7.82 15.00
CA ASP A 79 8.41 6.39 15.26
C ASP A 79 7.03 5.76 15.06
N ALA A 80 5.99 6.42 15.57
CA ALA A 80 4.61 6.01 15.34
C ALA A 80 4.23 6.08 13.86
N ALA A 81 4.66 7.12 13.14
CA ALA A 81 4.42 7.26 11.71
C ALA A 81 5.10 6.14 10.90
N ALA A 82 6.34 5.82 11.22
CA ALA A 82 7.07 4.72 10.58
C ALA A 82 6.42 3.36 10.85
N ALA A 83 6.01 3.10 12.08
CA ALA A 83 5.30 1.87 12.44
C ALA A 83 3.96 1.75 11.72
N ALA A 84 3.17 2.82 11.67
CA ALA A 84 1.89 2.85 10.98
C ALA A 84 2.05 2.63 9.46
N MET A 85 3.07 3.21 8.84
CA MET A 85 3.39 2.98 7.43
C MET A 85 3.82 1.53 7.19
N THR A 86 4.60 0.95 8.06
CA THR A 86 5.01 -0.47 7.98
C THR A 86 3.81 -1.39 8.04
N ASP A 87 2.88 -1.15 8.93
CA ASP A 87 1.64 -1.93 9.05
C ASP A 87 0.76 -1.78 7.80
N HIS A 88 0.65 -0.56 7.28
CA HIS A 88 -0.08 -0.28 6.05
C HIS A 88 0.53 -1.01 4.84
N LEU A 89 1.83 -0.98 4.68
CA LEU A 89 2.52 -1.69 3.59
C LEU A 89 2.44 -3.21 3.74
N THR A 90 2.39 -3.71 4.97
CA THR A 90 2.16 -5.14 5.26
C THR A 90 0.74 -5.55 4.85
N GLN A 91 -0.26 -4.73 5.15
CA GLN A 91 -1.65 -4.92 4.67
C GLN A 91 -1.70 -4.94 3.13
N ALA A 92 -1.03 -4.01 2.47
CA ALA A 92 -0.94 -3.94 1.02
C ALA A 92 -0.30 -5.20 0.42
N ARG A 93 0.78 -5.69 1.01
CA ARG A 93 1.42 -6.94 0.60
C ARG A 93 0.48 -8.13 0.72
N THR A 94 -0.25 -8.24 1.82
CA THR A 94 -1.25 -9.30 2.04
C THR A 94 -2.33 -9.28 0.96
N GLY A 95 -2.83 -8.10 0.59
CA GLY A 95 -3.80 -7.94 -0.49
C GLY A 95 -3.24 -8.34 -1.85
N LEU A 96 -1.99 -7.97 -2.14
CA LEU A 96 -1.32 -8.35 -3.38
C LEU A 96 -1.13 -9.86 -3.50
N GLU A 97 -0.67 -10.50 -2.43
CA GLU A 97 -0.50 -11.95 -2.37
C GLU A 97 -1.84 -12.69 -2.55
N ALA A 98 -2.91 -12.18 -1.96
CA ALA A 98 -4.26 -12.72 -2.17
C ALA A 98 -4.72 -12.60 -3.63
N SER A 99 -4.43 -11.48 -4.28
CA SER A 99 -4.70 -11.27 -5.71
C SER A 99 -3.93 -12.25 -6.59
N GLN A 100 -2.68 -12.52 -6.26
CA GLN A 100 -1.84 -13.46 -7.00
C GLN A 100 -2.36 -14.91 -6.86
N ARG A 101 -2.76 -15.31 -5.66
CA ARG A 101 -3.36 -16.63 -5.42
C ARG A 101 -4.68 -16.83 -6.15
N ALA A 102 -5.51 -15.81 -6.22
CA ALA A 102 -6.77 -15.84 -6.97
C ALA A 102 -6.55 -15.96 -8.49
N GLY A 103 -5.46 -15.37 -9.01
CA GLY A 103 -5.06 -15.49 -10.42
C GLY A 103 -4.39 -16.82 -10.77
N ASN A 104 -3.94 -17.58 -9.77
CA ASN A 104 -3.34 -18.91 -9.93
C ASN A 104 -3.80 -19.83 -8.78
N PRO A 105 -4.97 -20.46 -8.89
CA PRO A 105 -5.54 -21.29 -7.83
C PRO A 105 -4.69 -22.51 -7.46
N ASP A 106 -3.78 -22.94 -8.32
CA ASP A 106 -2.85 -24.05 -8.08
C ASP A 106 -1.50 -23.62 -7.47
N ALA A 107 -1.27 -22.33 -7.31
CA ALA A 107 -0.10 -21.83 -6.60
C ALA A 107 -0.27 -22.14 -5.10
N GLY A 108 0.45 -23.14 -4.63
CA GLY A 108 0.65 -23.37 -3.19
C GLY A 108 1.21 -22.10 -2.50
N PRO A 109 1.30 -22.10 -1.16
CA PRO A 109 1.81 -20.95 -0.43
C PRO A 109 3.15 -20.52 -1.05
N SER A 110 3.24 -19.25 -1.46
CA SER A 110 4.44 -18.73 -2.10
C SER A 110 5.63 -18.99 -1.17
N ALA A 111 6.63 -19.73 -1.65
CA ALA A 111 7.90 -19.84 -0.97
C ALA A 111 8.41 -18.41 -0.77
N GLY A 112 8.54 -17.99 0.48
CA GLY A 112 9.04 -16.67 0.80
C GLY A 112 10.35 -16.42 0.07
N PHE A 113 10.58 -15.19 -0.37
CA PHE A 113 11.88 -14.79 -0.90
C PHE A 113 12.97 -15.30 0.05
N PRO A 114 13.98 -16.00 -0.46
CA PRO A 114 15.10 -16.38 0.38
C PRO A 114 15.69 -15.11 1.00
N ALA A 115 15.84 -15.13 2.31
CA ALA A 115 16.52 -14.05 3.01
C ALA A 115 17.88 -13.85 2.32
N ALA A 116 18.20 -12.60 1.98
CA ALA A 116 19.50 -12.27 1.41
C ALA A 116 20.58 -12.80 2.37
N GLU A 117 21.35 -13.78 1.92
CA GLU A 117 22.53 -14.24 2.66
C GLU A 117 23.44 -13.03 2.85
N LYS A 118 23.61 -12.63 4.10
CA LYS A 118 24.67 -11.70 4.46
C LYS A 118 25.98 -12.44 4.24
N SER A 119 26.62 -12.21 3.10
CA SER A 119 28.03 -12.55 2.93
C SER A 119 28.84 -11.77 3.96
N ALA A 120 29.49 -12.49 4.82
CA ALA A 120 30.48 -11.97 5.75
C ALA A 120 31.69 -11.41 5.02
#